data_18b0376712605b399021a966173375ab
#
_entry.id   18b0376712605b399021a966173375ab
#
_cell.length_a   1.000
_cell.length_b   1.000
_cell.length_c   1.000
_cell.angle_alpha   90.00
_cell.angle_beta   90.00
_cell.angle_gamma   90.00
#
_symmetry.space_group_name_H-M   'P 1'
#
loop_
_entity.id
_entity.type
_entity.pdbx_description
1 polymer ?
#
loop_
_entity_poly.entity_id
_entity_poly.type
_entity_poly.pdbx_seq_one_letter_code
_entity_poly.pdbx_strand_id
1 'polypeptide(L)'
;MYESFYGFTIKPFLLAPNPDFFYLSPKHENALTYLEYGLMERLGFILLTGEIGTGKTTLIRYILNKVEAEIDTAVIYNTNVSSDQLLSMILSEFEIDPGVVGKAQTLDILYRFLIETFAKNKRALLVIDEAQNLSRDALEEVRMLSNIQSDDQMLLQIMLVGQPELKARLKGSDLAQLNQRINVTCHLSALTLDETAGYIAFRLVKAGGKLEIFTPAAVDLIYKASGGIPRTINLLCDTALVYGFADELPTIDVPVIEQVIQDREGVGLVQEPSAQGILTALGTAGEADEMIVQRLKSLESSLSKLQMQVEWQVEELERRAQVFKDDLVKRFKELYTQERHRNDKLLLEYAKIKEKYAALQKEWNEKKAAPNDRNELIAKMKELIAANKKLEDEYTKLKEAYLALKRGNVREKKRQPPQEEESSIPSPQKKPFRFWLKR
;
A
#
# COMPACT_ATOMS: atom_id res chain seq x y z
N MET A 1 3.53 -1.01 -33.13
CA MET A 1 4.64 -0.78 -34.06
C MET A 1 5.92 -1.46 -33.55
N TYR A 2 6.56 -0.97 -32.48
CA TYR A 2 7.81 -1.53 -31.99
C TYR A 2 7.62 -2.84 -31.20
N GLU A 3 6.37 -3.19 -30.79
CA GLU A 3 6.10 -4.36 -29.95
C GLU A 3 6.56 -5.65 -30.65
N SER A 4 6.19 -5.84 -31.91
CA SER A 4 6.58 -7.03 -32.67
C SER A 4 8.09 -7.10 -32.95
N PHE A 5 8.76 -5.95 -33.10
CA PHE A 5 10.20 -5.88 -33.35
C PHE A 5 11.01 -6.32 -32.11
N TYR A 6 10.63 -5.85 -30.92
CA TYR A 6 11.29 -6.23 -29.66
C TYR A 6 10.71 -7.48 -29.00
N GLY A 7 9.66 -8.09 -29.60
CA GLY A 7 9.02 -9.30 -29.09
C GLY A 7 8.10 -9.06 -27.90
N PHE A 8 7.54 -7.86 -27.74
CA PHE A 8 6.57 -7.55 -26.69
C PHE A 8 5.19 -8.04 -27.05
N THR A 9 4.47 -8.54 -26.05
CA THR A 9 3.04 -8.87 -26.11
C THR A 9 2.16 -7.67 -25.81
N ILE A 10 2.68 -6.71 -25.02
CA ILE A 10 2.03 -5.46 -24.62
C ILE A 10 3.12 -4.38 -24.47
N LYS A 11 2.74 -3.10 -24.62
CA LYS A 11 3.69 -1.99 -24.40
C LYS A 11 4.24 -1.99 -22.99
N PRO A 12 5.58 -2.08 -22.80
CA PRO A 12 6.18 -2.15 -21.47
C PRO A 12 6.06 -0.85 -20.67
N PHE A 13 6.10 0.32 -21.32
CA PHE A 13 6.20 1.63 -20.65
C PHE A 13 4.95 2.50 -20.82
N LEU A 14 3.75 1.88 -20.72
CA LEU A 14 2.49 2.61 -20.69
C LEU A 14 2.45 3.63 -19.54
N LEU A 15 1.96 4.84 -19.82
CA LEU A 15 1.80 5.90 -18.83
C LEU A 15 0.54 5.72 -17.98
N ALA A 16 -0.47 5.02 -18.50
CA ALA A 16 -1.68 4.72 -17.76
C ALA A 16 -1.37 3.81 -16.56
N PRO A 17 -1.90 4.11 -15.37
CA PRO A 17 -1.74 3.27 -14.20
C PRO A 17 -2.29 1.86 -14.45
N ASN A 18 -1.41 0.86 -14.42
CA ASN A 18 -1.78 -0.55 -14.54
C ASN A 18 -1.23 -1.31 -13.33
N PRO A 19 -2.10 -1.86 -12.46
CA PRO A 19 -1.68 -2.62 -11.28
C PRO A 19 -0.81 -3.84 -11.61
N ASP A 20 -1.00 -4.46 -12.77
CA ASP A 20 -0.20 -5.62 -13.20
C ASP A 20 1.26 -5.26 -13.49
N PHE A 21 1.53 -4.00 -13.82
CA PHE A 21 2.85 -3.44 -14.04
C PHE A 21 3.39 -2.66 -12.84
N PHE A 22 2.83 -2.89 -11.66
CA PHE A 22 3.29 -2.25 -10.46
C PHE A 22 4.57 -2.92 -9.93
N TYR A 23 5.70 -2.21 -10.03
CA TYR A 23 6.98 -2.63 -9.48
C TYR A 23 7.07 -2.28 -8.00
N LEU A 24 7.09 -3.29 -7.15
CA LEU A 24 7.27 -3.14 -5.71
C LEU A 24 8.75 -2.95 -5.39
N SER A 25 9.24 -1.71 -5.45
CA SER A 25 10.57 -1.41 -4.90
C SER A 25 10.54 -1.50 -3.37
N PRO A 26 11.69 -1.61 -2.68
CA PRO A 26 11.76 -1.59 -1.21
C PRO A 26 11.04 -0.38 -0.59
N LYS A 27 11.07 0.78 -1.24
CA LYS A 27 10.36 1.98 -0.81
C LYS A 27 8.85 1.83 -0.93
N HIS A 28 8.38 1.20 -2.02
CA HIS A 28 6.94 0.90 -2.19
C HIS A 28 6.47 -0.17 -1.20
N GLU A 29 7.29 -1.20 -0.90
CA GLU A 29 6.96 -2.21 0.11
C GLU A 29 6.83 -1.60 1.51
N ASN A 30 7.75 -0.71 1.87
CA ASN A 30 7.67 0.02 3.13
C ASN A 30 6.42 0.92 3.19
N ALA A 31 6.17 1.70 2.13
CA ALA A 31 4.98 2.54 2.04
C ALA A 31 3.70 1.70 2.16
N LEU A 32 3.62 0.57 1.44
CA LEU A 32 2.51 -0.36 1.49
C LEU A 32 2.27 -0.88 2.90
N THR A 33 3.33 -1.29 3.61
CA THR A 33 3.25 -1.79 4.99
C THR A 33 2.68 -0.73 5.95
N TYR A 34 3.14 0.52 5.85
CA TYR A 34 2.62 1.61 6.68
C TYR A 34 1.15 1.94 6.38
N LEU A 35 0.77 1.92 5.10
CA LEU A 35 -0.61 2.18 4.69
C LEU A 35 -1.54 1.04 5.10
N GLU A 36 -1.14 -0.21 4.90
CA GLU A 36 -1.88 -1.39 5.36
C GLU A 36 -2.06 -1.37 6.89
N TYR A 37 -1.00 -1.04 7.64
CA TYR A 37 -1.08 -0.86 9.09
C TYR A 37 -2.10 0.22 9.48
N GLY A 38 -2.02 1.40 8.86
CA GLY A 38 -2.96 2.49 9.13
C GLY A 38 -4.42 2.11 8.85
N LEU A 39 -4.66 1.34 7.78
CA LEU A 39 -5.99 0.84 7.44
C LEU A 39 -6.46 -0.24 8.42
N MET A 40 -5.59 -1.17 8.83
CA MET A 40 -5.95 -2.26 9.75
C MET A 40 -6.27 -1.75 11.16
N GLU A 41 -5.45 -0.85 11.69
CA GLU A 41 -5.61 -0.26 13.02
C GLU A 41 -6.70 0.83 13.10
N ARG A 42 -7.42 1.05 12.01
CA ARG A 42 -8.48 2.07 11.92
C ARG A 42 -8.00 3.47 12.32
N LEU A 43 -6.76 3.81 11.96
CA LEU A 43 -6.21 5.13 12.25
C LEU A 43 -6.93 6.18 11.41
N GLY A 44 -7.38 7.26 12.04
CA GLY A 44 -8.29 8.23 11.43
C GLY A 44 -7.77 8.88 10.15
N PHE A 45 -6.56 9.45 10.19
CA PHE A 45 -5.94 10.07 9.04
C PHE A 45 -4.63 9.39 8.63
N ILE A 46 -4.51 9.16 7.33
CA ILE A 46 -3.31 8.66 6.66
C ILE A 46 -2.88 9.70 5.63
N LEU A 47 -1.60 10.05 5.62
CA LEU A 47 -1.01 10.99 4.65
C LEU A 47 0.01 10.26 3.78
N LEU A 48 -0.23 10.22 2.47
CA LEU A 48 0.72 9.75 1.48
C LEU A 48 1.20 10.92 0.63
N THR A 49 2.49 11.22 0.66
CA THR A 49 3.10 12.27 -0.17
C THR A 49 4.17 11.71 -1.10
N GLY A 50 4.52 12.45 -2.12
CA GLY A 50 5.60 12.10 -3.07
C GLY A 50 5.53 12.97 -4.31
N GLU A 51 6.64 13.06 -5.04
CA GLU A 51 6.74 13.83 -6.27
C GLU A 51 5.75 13.36 -7.35
N ILE A 52 5.49 14.22 -8.34
CA ILE A 52 4.64 13.87 -9.48
C ILE A 52 5.26 12.68 -10.22
N GLY A 53 4.45 11.63 -10.47
CA GLY A 53 4.91 10.48 -11.24
C GLY A 53 5.67 9.40 -10.45
N THR A 54 5.78 9.50 -9.11
CA THR A 54 6.40 8.48 -8.24
C THR A 54 5.57 7.22 -8.05
N GLY A 55 4.32 7.17 -8.55
CA GLY A 55 3.48 5.97 -8.45
C GLY A 55 2.46 5.97 -7.31
N LYS A 56 2.19 7.13 -6.65
CA LYS A 56 1.20 7.25 -5.56
C LYS A 56 -0.16 6.65 -5.92
N THR A 57 -0.74 7.10 -7.03
CA THR A 57 -2.06 6.62 -7.49
C THR A 57 -2.06 5.11 -7.82
N THR A 58 -0.95 4.59 -8.35
CA THR A 58 -0.80 3.15 -8.62
C THR A 58 -0.73 2.34 -7.32
N LEU A 59 0.02 2.84 -6.32
CA LEU A 59 0.09 2.23 -4.99
C LEU A 59 -1.28 2.21 -4.31
N ILE A 60 -2.04 3.31 -4.39
CA ILE A 60 -3.39 3.38 -3.83
C ILE A 60 -4.29 2.33 -4.49
N ARG A 61 -4.34 2.28 -5.82
CA ARG A 61 -5.15 1.28 -6.54
C ARG A 61 -4.78 -0.14 -6.16
N TYR A 62 -3.49 -0.41 -6.00
CA TYR A 62 -3.01 -1.71 -5.56
C TYR A 62 -3.51 -2.08 -4.15
N ILE A 63 -3.52 -1.13 -3.21
CA ILE A 63 -4.05 -1.33 -1.86
C ILE A 63 -5.56 -1.52 -1.89
N LEU A 64 -6.29 -0.65 -2.59
CA LEU A 64 -7.74 -0.71 -2.66
C LEU A 64 -8.24 -2.04 -3.20
N ASN A 65 -7.60 -2.58 -4.25
CA ASN A 65 -7.92 -3.90 -4.79
C ASN A 65 -7.73 -5.04 -3.77
N LYS A 66 -6.82 -4.86 -2.78
CA LYS A 66 -6.62 -5.87 -1.73
C LYS A 66 -7.68 -5.83 -0.62
N VAL A 67 -8.26 -4.66 -0.38
CA VAL A 67 -9.17 -4.42 0.76
C VAL A 67 -10.63 -4.26 0.34
N GLU A 68 -10.94 -4.34 -0.95
CA GLU A 68 -12.25 -4.12 -1.55
C GLU A 68 -13.37 -4.93 -0.88
N ALA A 69 -13.08 -6.15 -0.44
CA ALA A 69 -14.09 -7.01 0.20
C ALA A 69 -14.53 -6.53 1.60
N GLU A 70 -13.71 -5.73 2.29
CA GLU A 70 -13.91 -5.36 3.70
C GLU A 70 -14.18 -3.86 3.89
N ILE A 71 -13.85 -3.04 2.90
CA ILE A 71 -13.87 -1.59 3.00
C ILE A 71 -14.67 -0.99 1.84
N ASP A 72 -15.72 -0.27 2.14
CA ASP A 72 -16.42 0.56 1.17
C ASP A 72 -15.58 1.83 0.93
N THR A 73 -15.19 2.08 -0.32
CA THR A 73 -14.20 3.12 -0.66
C THR A 73 -14.81 4.22 -1.53
N ALA A 74 -14.52 5.48 -1.18
CA ALA A 74 -14.78 6.64 -2.02
C ALA A 74 -13.43 7.26 -2.43
N VAL A 75 -13.21 7.51 -3.74
CA VAL A 75 -11.94 8.04 -4.26
C VAL A 75 -12.17 9.33 -5.03
N ILE A 76 -11.73 10.44 -4.48
CA ILE A 76 -11.85 11.77 -5.08
C ILE A 76 -10.56 12.12 -5.82
N TYR A 77 -10.64 12.29 -7.13
CA TYR A 77 -9.53 12.72 -7.99
C TYR A 77 -9.59 14.21 -8.34
N ASN A 78 -10.80 14.79 -8.41
CA ASN A 78 -11.00 16.20 -8.70
C ASN A 78 -11.11 16.99 -7.39
N THR A 79 -10.06 17.69 -7.03
CA THR A 79 -9.93 18.41 -5.76
C THR A 79 -10.04 19.94 -5.92
N ASN A 80 -10.28 20.44 -7.13
CA ASN A 80 -10.52 21.87 -7.36
C ASN A 80 -12.00 22.21 -7.24
N VAL A 81 -12.57 22.02 -6.04
CA VAL A 81 -14.01 22.12 -5.75
C VAL A 81 -14.25 22.87 -4.45
N SER A 82 -15.47 23.41 -4.27
CA SER A 82 -15.92 23.99 -3.00
C SER A 82 -16.18 22.88 -1.96
N SER A 83 -16.29 23.25 -0.67
CA SER A 83 -16.59 22.29 0.41
C SER A 83 -17.94 21.58 0.19
N ASP A 84 -18.96 22.27 -0.31
CA ASP A 84 -20.26 21.66 -0.56
C ASP A 84 -20.24 20.70 -1.75
N GLN A 85 -19.50 21.05 -2.80
CA GLN A 85 -19.28 20.15 -3.93
C GLN A 85 -18.49 18.90 -3.51
N LEU A 86 -17.48 19.05 -2.64
CA LEU A 86 -16.72 17.94 -2.11
C LEU A 86 -17.62 16.94 -1.37
N LEU A 87 -18.54 17.42 -0.50
CA LEU A 87 -19.48 16.55 0.19
C LEU A 87 -20.40 15.79 -0.77
N SER A 88 -20.90 16.46 -1.80
CA SER A 88 -21.75 15.83 -2.82
C SER A 88 -20.98 14.76 -3.61
N MET A 89 -19.71 15.02 -3.93
CA MET A 89 -18.82 14.04 -4.60
C MET A 89 -18.56 12.85 -3.69
N ILE A 90 -18.31 13.06 -2.40
CA ILE A 90 -18.09 11.96 -1.44
C ILE A 90 -19.29 11.02 -1.42
N LEU A 91 -20.53 11.56 -1.35
CA LEU A 91 -21.74 10.75 -1.40
C LEU A 91 -21.87 10.00 -2.73
N SER A 92 -21.63 10.68 -3.85
CA SER A 92 -21.68 10.06 -5.19
C SER A 92 -20.67 8.90 -5.33
N GLU A 93 -19.45 9.04 -4.79
CA GLU A 93 -18.44 7.99 -4.80
C GLU A 93 -18.80 6.80 -3.88
N PHE A 94 -19.58 7.03 -2.84
CA PHE A 94 -20.19 5.94 -2.05
C PHE A 94 -21.49 5.40 -2.65
N GLU A 95 -21.81 5.77 -3.90
CA GLU A 95 -23.02 5.35 -4.63
C GLU A 95 -24.33 5.83 -3.96
N ILE A 96 -24.28 6.97 -3.27
CA ILE A 96 -25.42 7.57 -2.59
C ILE A 96 -25.86 8.80 -3.36
N ASP A 97 -27.10 8.83 -3.83
CA ASP A 97 -27.70 10.03 -4.43
C ASP A 97 -28.31 10.90 -3.33
N PRO A 98 -27.73 12.07 -3.02
CA PRO A 98 -28.30 12.98 -2.02
C PRO A 98 -29.56 13.70 -2.53
N GLY A 99 -29.84 13.69 -3.84
CA GLY A 99 -30.84 14.58 -4.44
C GLY A 99 -30.44 16.05 -4.32
N VAL A 100 -31.43 16.95 -4.43
CA VAL A 100 -31.23 18.40 -4.25
C VAL A 100 -31.50 18.76 -2.80
N VAL A 101 -30.50 18.66 -1.95
CA VAL A 101 -30.61 18.91 -0.50
C VAL A 101 -29.54 19.91 -0.03
N GLY A 102 -29.77 20.54 1.11
CA GLY A 102 -28.79 21.44 1.73
C GLY A 102 -27.69 20.68 2.46
N LYS A 103 -26.58 21.36 2.78
CA LYS A 103 -25.37 20.80 3.42
C LYS A 103 -25.66 19.97 4.67
N ALA A 104 -26.55 20.45 5.55
CA ALA A 104 -26.91 19.74 6.79
C ALA A 104 -27.56 18.37 6.51
N GLN A 105 -28.42 18.30 5.49
CA GLN A 105 -29.06 17.04 5.08
C GLN A 105 -28.06 16.11 4.39
N THR A 106 -27.15 16.65 3.60
CA THR A 106 -26.04 15.90 2.99
C THR A 106 -25.19 15.20 4.05
N LEU A 107 -24.83 15.90 5.11
CA LEU A 107 -24.09 15.35 6.25
C LEU A 107 -24.88 14.27 7.01
N ASP A 108 -26.19 14.46 7.20
CA ASP A 108 -27.06 13.47 7.85
C ASP A 108 -27.17 12.19 7.02
N ILE A 109 -27.27 12.30 5.70
CA ILE A 109 -27.28 11.15 4.78
C ILE A 109 -25.95 10.40 4.87
N LEU A 110 -24.81 11.09 4.83
CA LEU A 110 -23.49 10.47 4.98
C LEU A 110 -23.37 9.78 6.35
N TYR A 111 -23.79 10.41 7.42
CA TYR A 111 -23.75 9.85 8.76
C TYR A 111 -24.56 8.54 8.87
N ARG A 112 -25.77 8.50 8.32
CA ARG A 112 -26.60 7.28 8.28
C ARG A 112 -25.91 6.16 7.51
N PHE A 113 -25.36 6.46 6.34
CA PHE A 113 -24.63 5.50 5.54
C PHE A 113 -23.45 4.90 6.32
N LEU A 114 -22.66 5.74 7.00
CA LEU A 114 -21.51 5.29 7.78
C LEU A 114 -21.92 4.38 8.95
N ILE A 115 -23.03 4.68 9.62
CA ILE A 115 -23.60 3.81 10.66
C ILE A 115 -24.07 2.48 10.07
N GLU A 116 -24.76 2.49 8.93
CA GLU A 116 -25.21 1.26 8.28
C GLU A 116 -24.05 0.39 7.81
N THR A 117 -23.01 0.99 7.25
CA THR A 117 -21.78 0.32 6.84
C THR A 117 -21.09 -0.32 8.05
N PHE A 118 -21.00 0.42 9.16
CA PHE A 118 -20.46 -0.09 10.42
C PHE A 118 -21.28 -1.24 11.00
N ALA A 119 -22.61 -1.14 10.97
CA ALA A 119 -23.52 -2.20 11.44
C ALA A 119 -23.39 -3.49 10.62
N LYS A 120 -22.95 -3.40 9.36
CA LYS A 120 -22.62 -4.55 8.47
C LYS A 120 -21.21 -5.09 8.70
N ASN A 121 -20.47 -4.64 9.73
CA ASN A 121 -19.06 -4.93 9.98
C ASN A 121 -18.12 -4.53 8.83
N LYS A 122 -18.54 -3.60 7.98
CA LYS A 122 -17.70 -3.00 6.95
C LYS A 122 -17.10 -1.70 7.46
N ARG A 123 -16.10 -1.22 6.76
CA ARG A 123 -15.41 0.05 7.04
C ARG A 123 -15.62 1.00 5.87
N ALA A 124 -15.60 2.29 6.12
CA ALA A 124 -15.62 3.31 5.08
C ALA A 124 -14.26 4.01 5.01
N LEU A 125 -13.73 4.15 3.79
CA LEU A 125 -12.46 4.83 3.51
C LEU A 125 -12.70 5.91 2.46
N LEU A 126 -12.35 7.14 2.79
CA LEU A 126 -12.29 8.25 1.85
C LEU A 126 -10.84 8.48 1.44
N VAL A 127 -10.54 8.34 0.16
CA VAL A 127 -9.24 8.67 -0.44
C VAL A 127 -9.39 9.96 -1.23
N ILE A 128 -8.55 10.95 -0.94
CA ILE A 128 -8.51 12.21 -1.68
C ILE A 128 -7.13 12.32 -2.33
N ASP A 129 -7.07 12.10 -3.65
CA ASP A 129 -5.85 12.25 -4.44
C ASP A 129 -5.67 13.72 -4.85
N GLU A 130 -4.42 14.14 -5.09
CA GLU A 130 -4.05 15.54 -5.37
C GLU A 130 -4.59 16.54 -4.32
N ALA A 131 -4.61 16.14 -3.04
CA ALA A 131 -5.20 16.90 -1.93
C ALA A 131 -4.52 18.27 -1.69
N GLN A 132 -3.32 18.54 -2.25
CA GLN A 132 -2.71 19.88 -2.24
C GLN A 132 -3.55 20.93 -2.97
N ASN A 133 -4.47 20.53 -3.87
CA ASN A 133 -5.34 21.45 -4.60
C ASN A 133 -6.61 21.83 -3.82
N LEU A 134 -6.96 21.11 -2.74
CA LEU A 134 -8.10 21.45 -1.90
C LEU A 134 -7.96 22.86 -1.33
N SER A 135 -9.05 23.62 -1.30
CA SER A 135 -9.10 24.88 -0.57
C SER A 135 -8.92 24.64 0.94
N ARG A 136 -8.62 25.71 1.69
CA ARG A 136 -8.56 25.65 3.16
C ARG A 136 -9.88 25.17 3.74
N ASP A 137 -10.99 25.72 3.25
CA ASP A 137 -12.33 25.38 3.75
C ASP A 137 -12.69 23.92 3.46
N ALA A 138 -12.26 23.37 2.31
CA ALA A 138 -12.44 21.98 1.97
C ALA A 138 -11.60 21.05 2.88
N LEU A 139 -10.35 21.42 3.22
CA LEU A 139 -9.53 20.67 4.18
C LEU A 139 -10.13 20.70 5.60
N GLU A 140 -10.70 21.83 5.98
CA GLU A 140 -11.41 21.94 7.27
C GLU A 140 -12.69 21.08 7.28
N GLU A 141 -13.43 21.02 6.17
CA GLU A 141 -14.57 20.11 6.03
C GLU A 141 -14.13 18.64 6.19
N VAL A 142 -13.06 18.25 5.52
CA VAL A 142 -12.47 16.90 5.66
C VAL A 142 -12.08 16.62 7.11
N ARG A 143 -11.54 17.60 7.84
CA ARG A 143 -11.27 17.48 9.28
C ARG A 143 -12.55 17.26 10.08
N MET A 144 -13.62 17.98 9.74
CA MET A 144 -14.93 17.82 10.44
C MET A 144 -15.52 16.44 10.20
N LEU A 145 -15.41 15.89 8.98
CA LEU A 145 -15.87 14.53 8.67
C LEU A 145 -15.17 13.46 9.52
N SER A 146 -13.94 13.66 9.89
CA SER A 146 -13.23 12.73 10.78
C SER A 146 -13.73 12.69 12.22
N ASN A 147 -14.61 13.63 12.62
CA ASN A 147 -15.27 13.60 13.92
C ASN A 147 -16.48 12.65 13.98
N ILE A 148 -16.85 12.06 12.83
CA ILE A 148 -17.96 11.12 12.79
C ILE A 148 -17.53 9.81 13.48
N GLN A 149 -18.05 9.59 14.68
CA GLN A 149 -17.73 8.46 15.55
C GLN A 149 -19.01 7.80 16.03
N SER A 150 -18.95 6.51 16.33
CA SER A 150 -19.97 5.82 17.12
C SER A 150 -19.26 5.11 18.27
N ASP A 151 -19.67 5.41 19.46
CA ASP A 151 -19.04 5.00 20.71
C ASP A 151 -17.53 5.20 20.70
N ASP A 152 -16.59 4.84 20.83
CA ASP A 152 -15.16 5.17 20.72
C ASP A 152 -14.53 4.78 19.36
N GLN A 153 -15.35 4.50 18.33
CA GLN A 153 -14.83 4.04 17.03
C GLN A 153 -15.08 5.07 15.92
N MET A 154 -14.05 5.35 15.15
CA MET A 154 -14.14 6.17 13.95
C MET A 154 -14.90 5.41 12.86
N LEU A 155 -15.96 6.04 12.31
CA LEU A 155 -16.78 5.46 11.25
C LEU A 155 -16.17 5.69 9.85
N LEU A 156 -15.35 6.73 9.68
CA LEU A 156 -14.72 7.10 8.41
C LEU A 156 -13.22 7.23 8.58
N GLN A 157 -12.46 6.44 7.84
CA GLN A 157 -11.02 6.63 7.67
C GLN A 157 -10.76 7.57 6.49
N ILE A 158 -9.74 8.42 6.57
CA ILE A 158 -9.43 9.38 5.53
C ILE A 158 -7.96 9.25 5.12
N MET A 159 -7.72 9.07 3.83
CA MET A 159 -6.39 9.05 3.24
C MET A 159 -6.19 10.28 2.35
N LEU A 160 -5.30 11.17 2.77
CA LEU A 160 -4.88 12.32 1.97
C LEU A 160 -3.65 11.94 1.16
N VAL A 161 -3.74 12.13 -0.14
CA VAL A 161 -2.65 11.83 -1.08
C VAL A 161 -2.29 13.10 -1.83
N GLY A 162 -1.01 13.39 -1.96
CA GLY A 162 -0.61 14.62 -2.65
C GLY A 162 0.89 14.76 -2.84
N GLN A 163 1.27 15.93 -3.31
CA GLN A 163 2.65 16.35 -3.53
C GLN A 163 3.29 16.80 -2.20
N PRO A 164 4.62 16.99 -2.14
CA PRO A 164 5.30 17.43 -0.91
C PRO A 164 4.76 18.74 -0.35
N GLU A 165 4.22 19.62 -1.19
CA GLU A 165 3.59 20.89 -0.81
C GLU A 165 2.39 20.69 0.12
N LEU A 166 1.65 19.58 -0.03
CA LEU A 166 0.58 19.23 0.91
C LEU A 166 1.11 19.12 2.34
N LYS A 167 2.24 18.44 2.52
CA LYS A 167 2.87 18.30 3.84
C LYS A 167 3.32 19.65 4.41
N ALA A 168 3.81 20.54 3.55
CA ALA A 168 4.18 21.90 3.94
C ALA A 168 2.96 22.72 4.37
N ARG A 169 1.86 22.64 3.61
CA ARG A 169 0.58 23.31 3.93
C ARG A 169 0.00 22.82 5.27
N LEU A 170 -0.01 21.49 5.50
CA LEU A 170 -0.55 20.90 6.72
C LEU A 170 0.23 21.30 7.99
N LYS A 171 1.50 21.72 7.86
CA LYS A 171 2.29 22.26 8.96
C LYS A 171 1.95 23.74 9.30
N GLY A 172 1.17 24.40 8.46
CA GLY A 172 0.73 25.76 8.72
C GLY A 172 -0.14 25.88 9.98
N SER A 173 -0.09 27.02 10.65
CA SER A 173 -0.85 27.28 11.88
C SER A 173 -2.36 27.16 11.70
N ASP A 174 -2.86 27.44 10.50
CA ASP A 174 -4.26 27.38 10.11
C ASP A 174 -4.81 25.96 9.97
N LEU A 175 -3.94 24.96 9.73
CA LEU A 175 -4.28 23.54 9.63
C LEU A 175 -3.69 22.68 10.76
N ALA A 176 -3.20 23.30 11.82
CA ALA A 176 -2.54 22.60 12.94
C ALA A 176 -3.44 21.51 13.56
N GLN A 177 -4.77 21.73 13.65
CA GLN A 177 -5.71 20.75 14.17
C GLN A 177 -5.87 19.53 13.26
N LEU A 178 -5.85 19.72 11.94
CA LEU A 178 -5.85 18.61 10.98
C LEU A 178 -4.53 17.82 11.05
N ASN A 179 -3.40 18.53 11.11
CA ASN A 179 -2.09 17.90 11.21
C ASN A 179 -1.93 17.03 12.47
N GLN A 180 -2.51 17.43 13.61
CA GLN A 180 -2.50 16.65 14.85
C GLN A 180 -3.27 15.33 14.75
N ARG A 181 -4.17 15.19 13.79
CA ARG A 181 -4.98 13.98 13.55
C ARG A 181 -4.34 13.00 12.59
N ILE A 182 -3.25 13.37 11.94
CA ILE A 182 -2.53 12.50 11.02
C ILE A 182 -1.70 11.50 11.83
N ASN A 183 -2.14 10.25 11.84
CA ASN A 183 -1.53 9.17 12.60
C ASN A 183 -0.42 8.47 11.82
N VAL A 184 -0.59 8.35 10.49
CA VAL A 184 0.37 7.72 9.59
C VAL A 184 0.78 8.70 8.52
N THR A 185 2.08 8.90 8.36
CA THR A 185 2.65 9.71 7.27
C THR A 185 3.63 8.86 6.49
N CYS A 186 3.42 8.76 5.20
CA CYS A 186 4.31 8.09 4.27
C CYS A 186 4.75 9.04 3.17
N HIS A 187 6.03 8.95 2.78
CA HIS A 187 6.57 9.72 1.66
C HIS A 187 7.18 8.77 0.63
N LEU A 188 6.65 8.79 -0.59
CA LEU A 188 7.12 7.98 -1.69
C LEU A 188 8.16 8.78 -2.49
N SER A 189 9.43 8.49 -2.25
CA SER A 189 10.55 9.12 -2.95
C SER A 189 10.83 8.46 -4.30
N ALA A 190 11.57 9.16 -5.17
CA ALA A 190 12.04 8.62 -6.44
C ALA A 190 12.88 7.34 -6.27
N LEU A 191 12.96 6.53 -7.30
CA LEU A 191 13.76 5.30 -7.35
C LEU A 191 15.27 5.63 -7.31
N THR A 192 16.06 4.76 -6.72
CA THR A 192 17.52 4.80 -6.84
C THR A 192 17.97 4.26 -8.21
N LEU A 193 19.26 4.34 -8.53
CA LEU A 193 19.79 3.76 -9.76
C LEU A 193 19.49 2.25 -9.87
N ASP A 194 19.77 1.48 -8.81
CA ASP A 194 19.51 0.04 -8.78
C ASP A 194 18.01 -0.28 -8.88
N GLU A 195 17.16 0.50 -8.21
CA GLU A 195 15.72 0.36 -8.31
C GLU A 195 15.20 0.73 -9.69
N THR A 196 15.81 1.73 -10.36
CA THR A 196 15.50 2.12 -11.75
C THR A 196 15.85 1.00 -12.72
N ALA A 197 17.03 0.41 -12.59
CA ALA A 197 17.42 -0.75 -13.39
C ALA A 197 16.46 -1.93 -13.18
N GLY A 198 16.14 -2.25 -11.93
CA GLY A 198 15.14 -3.27 -11.59
C GLY A 198 13.76 -2.97 -12.13
N TYR A 199 13.33 -1.70 -12.11
CA TYR A 199 12.06 -1.24 -12.64
C TYR A 199 11.98 -1.44 -14.17
N ILE A 200 12.99 -1.01 -14.92
CA ILE A 200 13.07 -1.18 -16.38
C ILE A 200 13.04 -2.68 -16.71
N ALA A 201 13.90 -3.48 -16.07
CA ALA A 201 13.95 -4.93 -16.25
C ALA A 201 12.61 -5.61 -15.97
N PHE A 202 11.95 -5.26 -14.86
CA PHE A 202 10.62 -5.78 -14.51
C PHE A 202 9.58 -5.50 -15.60
N ARG A 203 9.55 -4.26 -16.11
CA ARG A 203 8.63 -3.84 -17.16
C ARG A 203 8.84 -4.57 -18.47
N LEU A 204 10.09 -4.73 -18.90
CA LEU A 204 10.47 -5.48 -20.11
C LEU A 204 10.02 -6.94 -20.02
N VAL A 205 10.37 -7.63 -18.93
CA VAL A 205 10.00 -9.03 -18.70
C VAL A 205 8.49 -9.21 -18.63
N LYS A 206 7.79 -8.31 -17.93
CA LYS A 206 6.33 -8.36 -17.82
C LYS A 206 5.62 -8.18 -19.15
N ALA A 207 6.23 -7.43 -20.08
CA ALA A 207 5.75 -7.25 -21.45
C ALA A 207 6.16 -8.39 -22.40
N GLY A 208 6.92 -9.38 -21.94
CA GLY A 208 7.39 -10.51 -22.75
C GLY A 208 8.70 -10.25 -23.51
N GLY A 209 9.36 -9.11 -23.27
CA GLY A 209 10.62 -8.74 -23.93
C GLY A 209 11.86 -9.27 -23.22
N LYS A 210 13.01 -9.00 -23.85
CA LYS A 210 14.32 -9.39 -23.34
C LYS A 210 14.93 -8.31 -22.44
N LEU A 211 15.77 -8.69 -21.48
CA LEU A 211 16.45 -7.78 -20.58
C LEU A 211 17.52 -6.93 -21.27
N GLU A 212 18.13 -7.47 -22.32
CA GLU A 212 19.26 -6.87 -23.05
C GLU A 212 18.85 -5.72 -23.99
N ILE A 213 17.57 -5.38 -24.06
CA ILE A 213 17.09 -4.29 -24.93
C ILE A 213 17.72 -2.94 -24.55
N PHE A 214 17.90 -2.65 -23.25
CA PHE A 214 18.62 -1.47 -22.79
C PHE A 214 19.99 -1.86 -22.25
N THR A 215 21.06 -1.17 -22.72
CA THR A 215 22.39 -1.36 -22.16
C THR A 215 22.48 -0.77 -20.75
N PRO A 216 23.38 -1.26 -19.86
CA PRO A 216 23.58 -0.69 -18.54
C PRO A 216 23.92 0.80 -18.57
N ALA A 217 24.68 1.26 -19.55
CA ALA A 217 25.04 2.67 -19.74
C ALA A 217 23.81 3.52 -20.12
N ALA A 218 22.90 2.98 -20.96
CA ALA A 218 21.64 3.63 -21.29
C ALA A 218 20.74 3.76 -20.04
N VAL A 219 20.68 2.72 -19.20
CA VAL A 219 19.91 2.73 -17.93
C VAL A 219 20.46 3.79 -16.96
N ASP A 220 21.79 3.90 -16.83
CA ASP A 220 22.41 4.94 -16.00
C ASP A 220 22.06 6.35 -16.49
N LEU A 221 22.09 6.58 -17.81
CA LEU A 221 21.70 7.87 -18.38
C LEU A 221 20.20 8.16 -18.21
N ILE A 222 19.32 7.16 -18.38
CA ILE A 222 17.88 7.28 -18.10
C ILE A 222 17.66 7.67 -16.64
N TYR A 223 18.37 7.04 -15.69
CA TYR A 223 18.28 7.41 -14.28
C TYR A 223 18.66 8.88 -14.05
N LYS A 224 19.80 9.32 -14.60
CA LYS A 224 20.25 10.72 -14.46
C LYS A 224 19.24 11.72 -15.04
N ALA A 225 18.69 11.42 -16.21
CA ALA A 225 17.74 12.31 -16.87
C ALA A 225 16.34 12.28 -16.22
N SER A 226 15.94 11.17 -15.63
CA SER A 226 14.62 11.01 -15.00
C SER A 226 14.59 11.40 -13.54
N GLY A 227 15.75 11.51 -12.87
CA GLY A 227 15.85 11.62 -11.42
C GLY A 227 15.24 10.41 -10.68
N GLY A 228 15.12 9.26 -11.33
CA GLY A 228 14.48 8.06 -10.78
C GLY A 228 12.94 8.14 -10.69
N ILE A 229 12.30 9.08 -11.37
CA ILE A 229 10.84 9.24 -11.37
C ILE A 229 10.20 8.26 -12.37
N PRO A 230 9.37 7.28 -11.93
CA PRO A 230 8.82 6.24 -12.80
C PRO A 230 8.09 6.74 -14.05
N ARG A 231 7.34 7.84 -13.94
CA ARG A 231 6.65 8.44 -15.09
C ARG A 231 7.63 8.95 -16.14
N THR A 232 8.70 9.60 -15.71
CA THR A 232 9.75 10.11 -16.62
C THR A 232 10.56 8.96 -17.20
N ILE A 233 10.87 7.92 -16.41
CA ILE A 233 11.53 6.69 -16.90
C ILE A 233 10.68 6.06 -18.02
N ASN A 234 9.37 5.88 -17.80
CA ASN A 234 8.48 5.31 -18.82
C ASN A 234 8.49 6.13 -20.10
N LEU A 235 8.46 7.44 -19.97
CA LEU A 235 8.42 8.36 -21.08
C LEU A 235 9.73 8.29 -21.90
N LEU A 236 10.89 8.23 -21.24
CA LEU A 236 12.19 8.10 -21.90
C LEU A 236 12.33 6.72 -22.56
N CYS A 237 11.98 5.65 -21.86
CA CYS A 237 12.07 4.28 -22.38
C CYS A 237 11.13 4.04 -23.58
N ASP A 238 9.87 4.51 -23.50
CA ASP A 238 8.91 4.35 -24.60
C ASP A 238 9.38 5.10 -25.86
N THR A 239 9.87 6.34 -25.70
CA THR A 239 10.40 7.12 -26.81
C THR A 239 11.67 6.47 -27.39
N ALA A 240 12.57 5.98 -26.54
CA ALA A 240 13.79 5.31 -26.97
C ALA A 240 13.49 4.03 -27.76
N LEU A 241 12.47 3.27 -27.38
CA LEU A 241 12.02 2.09 -28.14
C LEU A 241 11.47 2.47 -29.52
N VAL A 242 10.78 3.63 -29.63
CA VAL A 242 10.30 4.14 -30.92
C VAL A 242 11.46 4.53 -31.81
N TYR A 243 12.50 5.21 -31.29
CA TYR A 243 13.69 5.61 -32.04
C TYR A 243 14.50 4.39 -32.46
N GLY A 244 14.77 3.47 -31.54
CA GLY A 244 15.48 2.24 -31.86
C GLY A 244 14.75 1.38 -32.91
N PHE A 245 13.42 1.36 -32.88
CA PHE A 245 12.63 0.71 -33.95
C PHE A 245 12.77 1.41 -35.30
N ALA A 246 12.76 2.76 -35.32
CA ALA A 246 12.92 3.52 -36.56
C ALA A 246 14.29 3.29 -37.21
N ASP A 247 15.32 3.12 -36.40
CA ASP A 247 16.71 2.88 -36.83
C ASP A 247 17.05 1.38 -36.89
N GLU A 248 16.07 0.48 -36.75
CA GLU A 248 16.24 -0.98 -36.76
C GLU A 248 17.26 -1.50 -35.73
N LEU A 249 17.43 -0.81 -34.59
CA LEU A 249 18.37 -1.16 -33.54
C LEU A 249 17.78 -2.21 -32.58
N PRO A 250 18.39 -3.40 -32.46
CA PRO A 250 17.90 -4.44 -31.54
C PRO A 250 18.15 -4.10 -30.07
N THR A 251 19.07 -3.17 -29.79
CA THR A 251 19.45 -2.72 -28.44
C THR A 251 19.52 -1.20 -28.40
N ILE A 252 19.08 -0.65 -27.29
CA ILE A 252 19.09 0.79 -27.01
C ILE A 252 20.32 1.12 -26.17
N ASP A 253 21.19 1.95 -26.71
CA ASP A 253 22.40 2.43 -26.04
C ASP A 253 22.38 3.94 -25.84
N VAL A 254 23.43 4.49 -25.24
CA VAL A 254 23.59 5.89 -24.85
C VAL A 254 23.20 6.87 -25.95
N PRO A 255 23.67 6.75 -27.23
CA PRO A 255 23.35 7.71 -28.29
C PRO A 255 21.85 7.90 -28.53
N VAL A 256 21.06 6.80 -28.44
CA VAL A 256 19.60 6.88 -28.61
C VAL A 256 18.97 7.64 -27.46
N ILE A 257 19.43 7.43 -26.23
CA ILE A 257 18.91 8.15 -25.06
C ILE A 257 19.29 9.63 -25.10
N GLU A 258 20.52 9.96 -25.50
CA GLU A 258 20.97 11.36 -25.69
C GLU A 258 20.09 12.09 -26.70
N GLN A 259 19.79 11.46 -27.83
CA GLN A 259 18.89 12.03 -28.82
C GLN A 259 17.48 12.27 -28.26
N VAL A 260 16.93 11.28 -27.54
CA VAL A 260 15.63 11.42 -26.86
C VAL A 260 15.61 12.58 -25.86
N ILE A 261 16.71 12.78 -25.11
CA ILE A 261 16.83 13.89 -24.16
C ILE A 261 16.89 15.22 -24.90
N GLN A 262 17.74 15.35 -25.92
CA GLN A 262 17.88 16.58 -26.71
C GLN A 262 16.55 17.02 -27.36
N ASP A 263 15.83 16.10 -27.96
CA ASP A 263 14.54 16.40 -28.60
C ASP A 263 13.47 16.84 -27.58
N ARG A 264 13.64 16.47 -26.30
CA ARG A 264 12.74 16.85 -25.21
C ARG A 264 13.10 18.14 -24.49
N GLU A 265 14.37 18.50 -24.42
CA GLU A 265 14.81 19.81 -23.91
C GLU A 265 14.18 20.95 -24.72
N GLY A 266 13.99 20.76 -26.02
CA GLY A 266 13.25 21.68 -26.88
C GLY A 266 11.76 21.85 -26.53
N VAL A 267 11.17 20.96 -25.72
CA VAL A 267 9.75 20.96 -25.31
C VAL A 267 9.54 21.35 -23.84
N GLY A 268 10.61 21.70 -23.10
CA GLY A 268 10.53 22.28 -21.74
C GLY A 268 10.19 21.28 -20.62
N LEU A 269 10.54 20.01 -20.73
CA LEU A 269 10.23 18.96 -19.73
C LEU A 269 11.41 18.56 -18.84
N VAL A 270 12.59 19.17 -19.00
CA VAL A 270 13.74 19.00 -18.11
C VAL A 270 13.98 20.34 -17.43
N GLN A 271 13.71 20.45 -16.14
CA GLN A 271 14.14 21.58 -15.33
C GLN A 271 15.63 21.40 -15.03
N GLU A 272 16.48 22.13 -15.75
CA GLU A 272 17.84 22.35 -15.24
C GLU A 272 17.78 23.22 -13.97
N PRO A 273 18.58 22.91 -12.95
CA PRO A 273 18.83 23.87 -11.89
C PRO A 273 19.58 25.05 -12.52
N SER A 274 18.88 26.19 -12.63
CA SER A 274 19.37 27.42 -13.28
C SER A 274 20.70 27.89 -12.66
N ALA A 275 21.81 27.61 -13.35
CA ALA A 275 23.14 28.15 -13.06
C ALA A 275 23.26 29.65 -13.42
N GLN A 276 22.18 30.32 -13.78
CA GLN A 276 22.19 31.72 -14.26
C GLN A 276 22.21 32.78 -13.15
N GLY A 277 22.22 32.40 -11.87
CA GLY A 277 22.33 33.35 -10.74
C GLY A 277 23.75 33.77 -10.37
N ILE A 278 24.80 33.15 -10.92
CA ILE A 278 26.18 33.31 -10.42
C ILE A 278 27.05 34.23 -11.30
N LEU A 279 26.63 34.55 -12.53
CA LEU A 279 27.48 35.29 -13.50
C LEU A 279 27.29 36.80 -13.55
N THR A 280 26.38 37.39 -12.75
CA THR A 280 26.17 38.84 -12.73
C THR A 280 26.85 39.62 -11.58
N ALA A 281 27.70 38.94 -10.78
CA ALA A 281 28.41 39.55 -9.65
C ALA A 281 29.94 39.63 -9.81
N LEU A 282 30.49 39.40 -11.00
CA LEU A 282 31.91 39.53 -11.30
C LEU A 282 32.21 40.85 -12.04
N GLY A 283 32.17 41.94 -11.28
CA GLY A 283 32.72 43.22 -11.69
C GLY A 283 33.65 43.78 -10.62
N THR A 284 34.91 43.88 -10.99
CA THR A 284 36.06 44.54 -10.35
C THR A 284 36.96 43.67 -9.46
N ALA A 285 38.10 43.32 -10.06
CA ALA A 285 39.22 42.61 -9.45
C ALA A 285 40.03 43.55 -8.53
N GLY A 286 40.43 42.99 -7.36
CA GLY A 286 41.53 43.58 -6.56
C GLY A 286 41.49 43.33 -5.05
N GLU A 287 40.33 43.35 -4.43
CA GLU A 287 40.19 43.11 -2.99
C GLU A 287 39.23 41.98 -2.63
N ALA A 288 38.72 41.33 -3.66
CA ALA A 288 37.72 40.26 -3.56
C ALA A 288 38.32 38.89 -3.19
N ASP A 289 39.58 38.63 -3.50
CA ASP A 289 40.18 37.28 -3.38
C ASP A 289 40.35 36.84 -1.91
N GLU A 290 40.75 37.71 -1.02
CA GLU A 290 40.91 37.33 0.42
C GLU A 290 39.54 37.09 1.09
N MET A 291 38.56 37.91 0.78
CA MET A 291 37.20 37.79 1.30
C MET A 291 36.47 36.57 0.74
N ILE A 292 36.72 36.22 -0.52
CA ILE A 292 36.20 35.00 -1.16
C ILE A 292 36.82 33.74 -0.55
N VAL A 293 38.15 33.75 -0.33
CA VAL A 293 38.87 32.64 0.33
C VAL A 293 38.40 32.45 1.78
N GLN A 294 38.18 33.52 2.51
CA GLN A 294 37.61 33.43 3.88
C GLN A 294 36.17 32.92 3.87
N ARG A 295 35.36 33.33 2.89
CA ARG A 295 33.97 32.85 2.75
C ARG A 295 33.89 31.40 2.29
N LEU A 296 34.80 30.95 1.41
CA LEU A 296 34.96 29.54 1.04
C LEU A 296 35.34 28.67 2.23
N LYS A 297 36.32 29.06 3.04
CA LYS A 297 36.70 28.34 4.27
C LYS A 297 35.56 28.28 5.29
N SER A 298 34.76 29.35 5.43
CA SER A 298 33.60 29.34 6.31
C SER A 298 32.48 28.44 5.80
N LEU A 299 32.30 28.39 4.50
CA LEU A 299 31.35 27.46 3.83
C LEU A 299 31.79 26.00 3.94
N GLU A 300 33.08 25.71 3.76
CA GLU A 300 33.64 24.36 3.97
C GLU A 300 33.45 23.89 5.40
N SER A 301 33.71 24.78 6.40
CA SER A 301 33.47 24.47 7.79
C SER A 301 32.00 24.24 8.12
N SER A 302 31.11 25.01 7.51
CA SER A 302 29.66 24.84 7.65
C SER A 302 29.17 23.56 6.98
N LEU A 303 29.71 23.21 5.80
CA LEU A 303 29.41 21.97 5.06
C LEU A 303 29.85 20.75 5.87
N SER A 304 31.05 20.77 6.44
CA SER A 304 31.56 19.68 7.30
C SER A 304 30.71 19.49 8.57
N LYS A 305 30.20 20.57 9.16
CA LYS A 305 29.28 20.49 10.30
C LYS A 305 27.93 19.90 9.89
N LEU A 306 27.41 20.30 8.74
CA LEU A 306 26.16 19.77 8.18
C LEU A 306 26.31 18.29 7.84
N GLN A 307 27.45 17.87 7.25
CA GLN A 307 27.72 16.47 6.97
C GLN A 307 27.74 15.63 8.26
N MET A 308 28.47 16.05 9.29
CA MET A 308 28.45 15.33 10.57
C MET A 308 27.06 15.29 11.21
N GLN A 309 26.27 16.35 11.06
CA GLN A 309 24.90 16.38 11.59
C GLN A 309 23.97 15.43 10.84
N VAL A 310 24.13 15.32 9.52
CA VAL A 310 23.37 14.39 8.67
C VAL A 310 23.78 12.96 8.99
N GLU A 311 25.07 12.65 9.09
CA GLU A 311 25.56 11.32 9.46
C GLU A 311 25.03 10.89 10.82
N TRP A 312 25.08 11.76 11.82
CA TRP A 312 24.51 11.48 13.15
C TRP A 312 22.99 11.24 13.09
N GLN A 313 22.24 12.00 12.27
CA GLN A 313 20.81 11.79 12.11
C GLN A 313 20.49 10.45 11.40
N VAL A 314 21.30 10.06 10.43
CA VAL A 314 21.15 8.78 9.72
C VAL A 314 21.39 7.62 10.69
N GLU A 315 22.49 7.66 11.48
CA GLU A 315 22.78 6.63 12.49
C GLU A 315 21.68 6.52 13.56
N GLU A 316 21.12 7.65 13.99
CA GLU A 316 20.03 7.66 14.97
C GLU A 316 18.73 7.09 14.38
N LEU A 317 18.44 7.38 13.10
CA LEU A 317 17.29 6.81 12.38
C LEU A 317 17.44 5.30 12.18
N GLU A 318 18.64 4.83 11.81
CA GLU A 318 18.93 3.40 11.66
C GLU A 318 18.79 2.66 13.00
N ARG A 319 19.28 3.24 14.09
CA ARG A 319 19.13 2.69 15.43
C ARG A 319 17.66 2.60 15.86
N ARG A 320 16.86 3.65 15.61
CA ARG A 320 15.41 3.64 15.89
C ARG A 320 14.67 2.62 15.03
N ALA A 321 15.04 2.53 13.75
CA ALA A 321 14.46 1.54 12.85
C ALA A 321 14.77 0.10 13.30
N GLN A 322 15.98 -0.15 13.79
CA GLN A 322 16.35 -1.46 14.32
C GLN A 322 15.57 -1.82 15.60
N VAL A 323 15.47 -0.88 16.54
CA VAL A 323 14.67 -1.06 17.77
C VAL A 323 13.21 -1.32 17.45
N PHE A 324 12.65 -0.60 16.50
CA PHE A 324 11.27 -0.80 16.04
C PHE A 324 11.09 -2.18 15.39
N LYS A 325 12.03 -2.59 14.54
CA LYS A 325 12.03 -3.93 13.92
C LYS A 325 12.05 -5.05 14.96
N ASP A 326 12.90 -4.91 15.99
CA ASP A 326 13.02 -5.89 17.07
C ASP A 326 11.74 -5.98 17.94
N ASP A 327 11.10 -4.83 18.23
CA ASP A 327 9.81 -4.79 18.93
C ASP A 327 8.68 -5.41 18.09
N LEU A 328 8.68 -5.14 16.80
CA LEU A 328 7.70 -5.70 15.85
C LEU A 328 7.84 -7.23 15.75
N VAL A 329 9.07 -7.74 15.67
CA VAL A 329 9.37 -9.18 15.68
C VAL A 329 8.95 -9.82 16.98
N LYS A 330 9.15 -9.14 18.12
CA LYS A 330 8.73 -9.60 19.44
C LYS A 330 7.20 -9.71 19.54
N ARG A 331 6.47 -8.66 19.17
CA ARG A 331 5.00 -8.66 19.15
C ARG A 331 4.44 -9.73 18.22
N PHE A 332 5.08 -9.91 17.06
CA PHE A 332 4.67 -10.95 16.10
C PHE A 332 4.85 -12.36 16.69
N LYS A 333 5.96 -12.62 17.42
CA LYS A 333 6.17 -13.87 18.13
C LYS A 333 5.14 -14.10 19.24
N GLU A 334 4.77 -13.06 19.98
CA GLU A 334 3.75 -13.13 21.04
C GLU A 334 2.37 -13.47 20.45
N LEU A 335 1.95 -12.75 19.39
CA LEU A 335 0.71 -13.02 18.67
C LEU A 335 0.69 -14.46 18.08
N TYR A 336 1.78 -14.88 17.46
CA TYR A 336 1.90 -16.23 16.92
C TYR A 336 1.76 -17.30 18.00
N THR A 337 2.34 -17.06 19.19
CA THR A 337 2.25 -17.98 20.32
C THR A 337 0.83 -18.02 20.88
N GLN A 338 0.12 -16.90 20.97
CA GLN A 338 -1.27 -16.81 21.39
C GLN A 338 -2.21 -17.55 20.42
N GLU A 339 -2.05 -17.31 19.12
CA GLU A 339 -2.86 -17.99 18.09
C GLU A 339 -2.58 -19.49 18.02
N ARG A 340 -1.34 -19.91 18.23
CA ARG A 340 -1.00 -21.34 18.36
C ARG A 340 -1.70 -21.97 19.58
N HIS A 341 -1.67 -21.32 20.72
CA HIS A 341 -2.36 -21.82 21.94
C HIS A 341 -3.87 -21.92 21.74
N ARG A 342 -4.47 -20.94 21.04
CA ARG A 342 -5.90 -20.96 20.70
C ARG A 342 -6.23 -22.11 19.76
N ASN A 343 -5.37 -22.38 18.79
CA ASN A 343 -5.52 -23.50 17.85
C ASN A 343 -5.45 -24.86 18.56
N ASP A 344 -4.48 -25.03 19.47
CA ASP A 344 -4.33 -26.27 20.25
C ASP A 344 -5.56 -26.53 21.14
N LYS A 345 -6.14 -25.47 21.72
CA LYS A 345 -7.38 -25.55 22.50
C LYS A 345 -8.58 -25.97 21.66
N LEU A 346 -8.75 -25.37 20.46
CA LEU A 346 -9.81 -25.73 19.53
C LEU A 346 -9.69 -27.18 19.03
N LEU A 347 -8.48 -27.66 18.74
CA LEU A 347 -8.23 -29.04 18.36
C LEU A 347 -8.61 -30.02 19.49
N LEU A 348 -8.35 -29.66 20.73
CA LEU A 348 -8.73 -30.47 21.90
C LEU A 348 -10.25 -30.53 22.07
N GLU A 349 -10.95 -29.43 21.91
CA GLU A 349 -12.42 -29.36 21.95
C GLU A 349 -13.06 -30.16 20.80
N TYR A 350 -12.50 -30.05 19.60
CA TYR A 350 -12.93 -30.83 18.45
C TYR A 350 -12.79 -32.34 18.69
N ALA A 351 -11.66 -32.78 19.26
CA ALA A 351 -11.43 -34.17 19.62
C ALA A 351 -12.48 -34.68 20.64
N LYS A 352 -12.79 -33.88 21.68
CA LYS A 352 -13.81 -34.23 22.69
C LYS A 352 -15.22 -34.33 22.08
N ILE A 353 -15.59 -33.49 21.16
CA ILE A 353 -16.90 -33.52 20.46
C ILE A 353 -16.95 -34.76 19.57
N LYS A 354 -15.88 -35.06 18.85
CA LYS A 354 -15.78 -36.28 18.02
C LYS A 354 -15.94 -37.55 18.82
N GLU A 355 -15.34 -37.60 20.00
CA GLU A 355 -15.44 -38.74 20.91
C GLU A 355 -16.87 -38.92 21.46
N LYS A 356 -17.51 -37.84 21.91
CA LYS A 356 -18.92 -37.83 22.34
C LYS A 356 -19.87 -38.23 21.22
N TYR A 357 -19.62 -37.80 19.99
CA TYR A 357 -20.43 -38.15 18.81
C TYR A 357 -20.28 -39.65 18.50
N ALA A 358 -19.07 -40.19 18.55
CA ALA A 358 -18.82 -41.63 18.37
C ALA A 358 -19.51 -42.50 19.44
N ALA A 359 -19.49 -42.04 20.69
CA ALA A 359 -20.18 -42.70 21.80
C ALA A 359 -21.71 -42.72 21.60
N LEU A 360 -22.32 -41.59 21.23
CA LEU A 360 -23.75 -41.50 20.91
C LEU A 360 -24.13 -42.36 19.69
N GLN A 361 -23.26 -42.42 18.69
CA GLN A 361 -23.47 -43.27 17.53
C GLN A 361 -23.44 -44.75 17.85
N LYS A 362 -22.58 -45.14 18.79
CA LYS A 362 -22.53 -46.51 19.35
C LYS A 362 -23.80 -46.85 20.13
N GLU A 363 -24.22 -45.94 21.01
CA GLU A 363 -25.45 -46.07 21.82
C GLU A 363 -26.71 -46.12 20.91
N TRP A 364 -26.78 -45.36 19.82
CA TRP A 364 -27.81 -45.44 18.80
C TRP A 364 -27.90 -46.81 18.13
N ASN A 365 -26.75 -47.41 17.81
CA ASN A 365 -26.68 -48.69 17.13
C ASN A 365 -27.00 -49.87 18.07
N GLU A 366 -26.65 -49.76 19.39
CA GLU A 366 -26.85 -50.80 20.39
C GLU A 366 -28.28 -50.80 20.97
N LYS A 367 -28.89 -49.63 21.11
CA LYS A 367 -30.28 -49.51 21.58
C LYS A 367 -31.27 -49.68 20.43
N LYS A 368 -31.90 -50.84 20.30
CA LYS A 368 -33.19 -50.99 19.62
C LYS A 368 -34.26 -50.26 20.46
N ALA A 369 -34.18 -48.95 20.57
CA ALA A 369 -34.83 -48.15 21.60
C ALA A 369 -36.32 -47.93 21.36
N ALA A 370 -37.08 -47.83 22.47
CA ALA A 370 -38.46 -47.38 22.53
C ALA A 370 -38.60 -45.95 21.96
N PRO A 371 -39.75 -45.54 21.39
CA PRO A 371 -39.90 -44.28 20.64
C PRO A 371 -39.51 -43.02 21.39
N ASN A 372 -39.63 -42.99 22.72
CA ASN A 372 -39.31 -41.80 23.54
C ASN A 372 -37.77 -41.58 23.67
N ASP A 373 -36.98 -42.64 23.88
CA ASP A 373 -35.52 -42.57 24.00
C ASP A 373 -34.86 -42.15 22.68
N ARG A 374 -35.52 -42.48 21.55
CA ARG A 374 -35.07 -42.13 20.21
C ARG A 374 -35.11 -40.63 19.97
N ASN A 375 -36.15 -39.93 20.44
CA ASN A 375 -36.29 -38.49 20.28
C ASN A 375 -35.25 -37.70 21.11
N GLU A 376 -34.91 -38.17 22.29
CA GLU A 376 -33.88 -37.57 23.14
C GLU A 376 -32.47 -37.74 22.53
N LEU A 377 -32.16 -38.89 21.98
CA LEU A 377 -30.92 -39.16 21.27
C LEU A 377 -30.78 -38.31 19.99
N ILE A 378 -31.89 -38.14 19.22
CA ILE A 378 -31.91 -37.26 18.08
C ILE A 378 -31.66 -35.80 18.47
N ALA A 379 -32.21 -35.32 19.58
CA ALA A 379 -31.98 -33.98 20.10
C ALA A 379 -30.51 -33.76 20.47
N LYS A 380 -29.90 -34.65 21.22
CA LYS A 380 -28.48 -34.65 21.58
C LYS A 380 -27.55 -34.70 20.35
N MET A 381 -27.87 -35.51 19.37
CA MET A 381 -27.11 -35.57 18.10
C MET A 381 -27.19 -34.25 17.31
N LYS A 382 -28.38 -33.61 17.23
CA LYS A 382 -28.56 -32.33 16.58
C LYS A 382 -27.73 -31.23 17.23
N GLU A 383 -27.70 -31.21 18.57
CA GLU A 383 -26.93 -30.26 19.36
C GLU A 383 -25.41 -30.41 19.13
N LEU A 384 -24.91 -31.65 19.10
CA LEU A 384 -23.51 -31.92 18.77
C LEU A 384 -23.13 -31.61 17.34
N ILE A 385 -24.04 -31.83 16.37
CA ILE A 385 -23.84 -31.44 14.97
C ILE A 385 -23.73 -29.91 14.85
N ALA A 386 -24.58 -29.15 15.56
CA ALA A 386 -24.53 -27.71 15.56
C ALA A 386 -23.24 -27.17 16.20
N ALA A 387 -22.80 -27.77 17.32
CA ALA A 387 -21.55 -27.44 17.99
C ALA A 387 -20.32 -27.75 17.09
N ASN A 388 -20.33 -28.92 16.42
CA ASN A 388 -19.27 -29.31 15.49
C ASN A 388 -19.17 -28.34 14.30
N LYS A 389 -20.32 -27.92 13.73
CA LYS A 389 -20.34 -26.96 12.63
C LYS A 389 -19.74 -25.61 13.04
N LYS A 390 -20.08 -25.12 14.24
CA LYS A 390 -19.52 -23.87 14.78
C LYS A 390 -17.99 -23.96 14.93
N LEU A 391 -17.48 -25.08 15.42
CA LEU A 391 -16.05 -25.35 15.56
C LEU A 391 -15.33 -25.49 14.21
N GLU A 392 -15.97 -26.10 13.22
CA GLU A 392 -15.43 -26.18 11.85
C GLU A 392 -15.32 -24.79 11.21
N ASP A 393 -16.29 -23.92 11.42
CA ASP A 393 -16.27 -22.55 10.94
C ASP A 393 -15.15 -21.73 11.63
N GLU A 394 -14.99 -21.87 12.95
CA GLU A 394 -13.90 -21.22 13.69
C GLU A 394 -12.52 -21.76 13.29
N TYR A 395 -12.40 -23.08 13.10
CA TYR A 395 -11.15 -23.71 12.64
C TYR A 395 -10.77 -23.25 11.24
N THR A 396 -11.74 -23.11 10.35
CA THR A 396 -11.50 -22.62 8.97
C THR A 396 -10.97 -21.18 8.98
N LYS A 397 -11.59 -20.30 9.75
CA LYS A 397 -11.10 -18.91 9.93
C LYS A 397 -9.67 -18.87 10.49
N LEU A 398 -9.40 -19.69 11.51
CA LEU A 398 -8.08 -19.77 12.13
C LEU A 398 -7.02 -20.33 11.17
N LYS A 399 -7.38 -21.33 10.36
CA LYS A 399 -6.50 -21.91 9.34
C LYS A 399 -6.17 -20.89 8.24
N GLU A 400 -7.12 -20.08 7.82
CA GLU A 400 -6.90 -19.02 6.86
C GLU A 400 -5.97 -17.94 7.42
N ALA A 401 -6.17 -17.51 8.66
CA ALA A 401 -5.29 -16.59 9.36
C ALA A 401 -3.86 -17.16 9.52
N TYR A 402 -3.73 -18.44 9.89
CA TYR A 402 -2.44 -19.13 9.99
C TYR A 402 -1.72 -19.21 8.64
N LEU A 403 -2.43 -19.54 7.56
CA LEU A 403 -1.85 -19.60 6.21
C LEU A 403 -1.41 -18.22 5.72
N ALA A 404 -2.15 -17.16 6.06
CA ALA A 404 -1.75 -15.79 5.77
C ALA A 404 -0.45 -15.43 6.51
N LEU A 405 -0.34 -15.76 7.81
CA LEU A 405 0.85 -15.56 8.62
C LEU A 405 2.05 -16.39 8.10
N LYS A 406 1.82 -17.64 7.68
CA LYS A 406 2.86 -18.50 7.11
C LYS A 406 3.37 -17.99 5.76
N ARG A 407 2.51 -17.41 4.94
CA ARG A 407 2.90 -16.78 3.65
C ARG A 407 3.75 -15.52 3.86
N GLY A 408 3.50 -14.75 4.90
CA GLY A 408 4.35 -13.64 5.32
C GLY A 408 5.76 -14.11 5.76
N ASN A 409 5.84 -15.20 6.54
CA ASN A 409 7.09 -15.72 7.09
C ASN A 409 7.98 -16.49 6.07
N VAL A 410 7.41 -17.03 4.98
CA VAL A 410 8.18 -17.77 3.96
C VAL A 410 9.05 -16.82 3.11
N ARG A 411 8.73 -15.53 3.05
CA ARG A 411 9.57 -14.53 2.37
C ARG A 411 10.84 -14.19 3.15
N GLU A 412 10.85 -14.26 4.48
CA GLU A 412 12.05 -14.04 5.30
C GLU A 412 13.00 -15.25 5.34
N LYS A 413 12.49 -16.49 5.26
CA LYS A 413 13.32 -17.73 5.34
C LYS A 413 14.12 -18.05 4.08
N LYS A 414 13.91 -17.38 2.95
CA LYS A 414 14.74 -17.56 1.74
C LYS A 414 16.12 -16.91 1.82
N ARG A 415 16.48 -16.27 2.93
CA ARG A 415 17.81 -15.69 3.16
C ARG A 415 18.74 -16.46 4.10
N GLN A 416 18.33 -17.62 4.63
CA GLN A 416 19.25 -18.52 5.36
C GLN A 416 18.90 -19.99 5.06
N PRO A 417 19.92 -20.91 4.98
CA PRO A 417 19.68 -22.30 4.60
C PRO A 417 19.02 -23.10 5.75
N PRO A 418 18.30 -24.18 5.41
CA PRO A 418 17.39 -24.85 6.33
C PRO A 418 18.06 -25.93 7.16
N GLN A 419 17.60 -26.06 8.42
CA GLN A 419 17.54 -27.36 9.09
C GLN A 419 16.29 -27.43 9.95
N GLU A 420 15.56 -28.51 9.72
CA GLU A 420 14.73 -29.31 10.61
C GLU A 420 13.22 -29.05 10.77
N GLU A 421 12.55 -30.14 10.44
CA GLU A 421 11.31 -30.77 10.92
C GLU A 421 9.97 -30.22 10.44
N GLU A 422 9.50 -30.87 9.37
CA GLU A 422 8.08 -31.03 9.05
C GLU A 422 7.39 -31.92 10.09
N SER A 423 6.64 -31.33 11.00
CA SER A 423 5.56 -32.03 11.67
C SER A 423 4.29 -31.89 10.84
N SER A 424 3.92 -32.97 10.18
CA SER A 424 2.70 -33.15 9.39
C SER A 424 1.45 -32.89 10.25
N ILE A 425 0.69 -31.85 9.86
CA ILE A 425 -0.67 -31.63 10.35
C ILE A 425 -1.56 -32.62 9.59
N PRO A 426 -2.26 -33.58 10.27
CA PRO A 426 -3.17 -34.48 9.57
C PRO A 426 -4.36 -33.66 8.97
N SER A 427 -4.53 -33.76 7.67
CA SER A 427 -5.71 -33.24 7.02
C SER A 427 -6.95 -34.02 7.44
N PRO A 428 -8.05 -33.36 7.81
CA PRO A 428 -9.31 -34.07 8.03
C PRO A 428 -9.80 -34.62 6.70
N GLN A 429 -9.91 -35.95 6.64
CA GLN A 429 -10.50 -36.63 5.46
C GLN A 429 -11.93 -36.13 5.24
N LYS A 430 -12.16 -35.50 4.11
CA LYS A 430 -13.49 -35.10 3.63
C LYS A 430 -14.32 -36.37 3.36
N LYS A 431 -15.19 -36.76 4.30
CA LYS A 431 -16.38 -37.52 3.98
C LYS A 431 -17.60 -36.66 4.25
N PRO A 432 -18.47 -36.43 3.27
CA PRO A 432 -19.59 -35.52 3.43
C PRO A 432 -20.65 -36.15 4.33
N PHE A 433 -21.00 -35.45 5.39
CA PHE A 433 -22.02 -35.78 6.39
C PHE A 433 -23.48 -35.74 5.83
N ARG A 434 -23.65 -35.71 4.51
CA ARG A 434 -24.95 -35.52 3.86
C ARG A 434 -25.78 -36.79 3.62
N PHE A 435 -25.36 -37.97 4.08
CA PHE A 435 -26.00 -39.21 3.62
C PHE A 435 -27.09 -39.80 4.54
N TRP A 436 -27.40 -39.22 5.70
CA TRP A 436 -28.27 -39.86 6.69
C TRP A 436 -29.57 -39.16 7.06
N LEU A 437 -30.03 -38.16 6.28
CA LEU A 437 -31.32 -37.49 6.54
C LEU A 437 -32.46 -37.93 5.58
N LYS A 438 -32.30 -39.02 4.86
CA LYS A 438 -33.39 -39.62 4.06
C LYS A 438 -33.47 -41.10 4.36
N ARG A 439 -34.15 -41.47 5.45
CA ARG A 439 -34.96 -42.67 5.68
C ARG A 439 -35.66 -42.52 7.00
#